data_4807908689ce53653a86332a840f0288
#
_entry.id   4807908689ce53653a86332a840f0288
#
_cell.length_a   1.000
_cell.length_b   1.000
_cell.length_c   1.000
_cell.angle_alpha   90.00
_cell.angle_beta   90.00
_cell.angle_gamma   90.00
#
_symmetry.space_group_name_H-M   'P 1'
#
loop_
_entity.id
_entity.type
_entity.pdbx_description
1 polymer ?
#
loop_
_entity_poly.entity_id
_entity_poly.type
_entity_poly.pdbx_seq_one_letter_code
_entity_poly.pdbx_strand_id
1 'polypeptide(L)'
;MLFSKLYQTFVYKLQTSSNPDKRFNNIKTLTFMIKMFVMKTCPHCEYVERQVEGNPEFKVIDIGQHVRNLKQFLDLRDRNPAFNEAKRIGDIGIPCYVLENGSVTLYSKDVGLEPMPEDNLGDACSIDGSGC
;
A
#
# COMPACT_ATOMS: atom_id res chain seq x y z
N MET A 1 -47.55 6.71 -30.36
CA MET A 1 -46.86 5.72 -31.21
C MET A 1 -45.60 6.26 -31.90
N LEU A 2 -45.56 7.51 -32.27
CA LEU A 2 -44.37 8.12 -32.89
C LEU A 2 -43.19 8.30 -31.92
N PHE A 3 -43.44 8.52 -30.63
CA PHE A 3 -42.41 8.71 -29.62
C PHE A 3 -41.62 7.45 -29.29
N SER A 4 -42.22 6.27 -29.38
CA SER A 4 -41.53 5.02 -29.08
C SER A 4 -40.49 4.64 -30.17
N LYS A 5 -40.76 4.98 -31.43
CA LYS A 5 -39.81 4.76 -32.54
C LYS A 5 -38.63 5.71 -32.49
N LEU A 6 -38.84 6.97 -32.12
CA LEU A 6 -37.76 7.96 -31.94
C LEU A 6 -36.85 7.61 -30.74
N TYR A 7 -37.46 7.12 -29.66
CA TYR A 7 -36.70 6.70 -28.47
C TYR A 7 -35.80 5.48 -28.76
N GLN A 8 -36.35 4.48 -29.44
CA GLN A 8 -35.60 3.30 -29.85
C GLN A 8 -34.46 3.64 -30.82
N THR A 9 -34.70 4.57 -31.75
CA THR A 9 -33.67 5.00 -32.70
C THR A 9 -32.55 5.78 -31.99
N PHE A 10 -32.91 6.58 -30.99
CA PHE A 10 -31.94 7.34 -30.20
C PHE A 10 -31.09 6.43 -29.31
N VAL A 11 -31.69 5.47 -28.63
CA VAL A 11 -30.99 4.48 -27.80
C VAL A 11 -30.10 3.59 -28.66
N TYR A 12 -30.56 3.20 -29.84
CA TYR A 12 -29.76 2.38 -30.78
C TYR A 12 -28.53 3.13 -31.30
N LYS A 13 -28.66 4.42 -31.61
CA LYS A 13 -27.50 5.25 -32.02
C LYS A 13 -26.47 5.44 -30.91
N LEU A 14 -26.89 5.48 -29.65
CA LEU A 14 -25.95 5.55 -28.50
C LEU A 14 -25.21 4.24 -28.29
N GLN A 15 -25.81 3.10 -28.63
CA GLN A 15 -25.18 1.79 -28.45
C GLN A 15 -24.20 1.42 -29.57
N THR A 16 -24.35 1.99 -30.77
CA THR A 16 -23.50 1.63 -31.92
C THR A 16 -22.23 2.46 -32.08
N SER A 17 -22.07 3.53 -31.31
CA SER A 17 -20.91 4.40 -31.44
C SER A 17 -19.77 4.09 -30.44
N SER A 18 -19.90 3.08 -29.60
CA SER A 18 -18.90 2.71 -28.63
C SER A 18 -18.31 1.34 -28.97
N ASN A 19 -17.14 1.39 -29.57
CA ASN A 19 -16.26 0.24 -29.71
C ASN A 19 -15.93 -0.29 -28.29
N PRO A 20 -16.37 -1.49 -27.88
CA PRO A 20 -16.19 -1.98 -26.52
C PRO A 20 -14.71 -2.06 -26.10
N ASP A 21 -13.82 -2.28 -27.06
CA ASP A 21 -12.40 -2.42 -26.80
C ASP A 21 -11.69 -1.10 -26.37
N LYS A 22 -12.26 0.06 -26.71
CA LYS A 22 -11.67 1.35 -26.29
C LYS A 22 -12.13 1.82 -24.92
N ARG A 23 -13.22 1.27 -24.37
CA ARG A 23 -13.72 1.66 -23.05
C ARG A 23 -12.97 0.96 -21.90
N PHE A 24 -12.46 -0.24 -22.14
CA PHE A 24 -11.74 -0.98 -21.11
C PHE A 24 -10.31 -0.47 -20.86
N ASN A 25 -9.70 0.20 -21.83
CA ASN A 25 -8.34 0.71 -21.70
C ASN A 25 -8.23 2.03 -20.91
N ASN A 26 -9.36 2.67 -20.54
CA ASN A 26 -9.37 3.91 -19.76
C ASN A 26 -10.07 3.81 -18.41
N ILE A 27 -10.53 2.62 -18.03
CA ILE A 27 -10.71 2.34 -16.62
C ILE A 27 -9.29 2.12 -16.10
N LYS A 28 -8.60 3.19 -15.70
CA LYS A 28 -7.64 3.06 -14.62
C LYS A 28 -8.41 2.35 -13.53
N THR A 29 -8.21 1.06 -13.42
CA THR A 29 -8.58 0.33 -12.23
C THR A 29 -8.04 1.21 -11.13
N LEU A 30 -8.92 1.80 -10.31
CA LEU A 30 -8.53 2.45 -9.08
C LEU A 30 -7.97 1.32 -8.22
N THR A 31 -6.73 0.94 -8.52
CA THR A 31 -5.98 0.01 -7.73
C THR A 31 -5.63 0.80 -6.50
N PHE A 32 -6.36 0.56 -5.43
CA PHE A 32 -6.03 1.07 -4.11
C PHE A 32 -4.60 0.64 -3.83
N MET A 33 -3.66 1.56 -3.93
CA MET A 33 -2.26 1.22 -3.80
C MET A 33 -1.76 1.62 -2.42
N ILE A 34 -1.53 0.63 -1.61
CA ILE A 34 -0.90 0.79 -0.30
C ILE A 34 0.63 0.80 -0.51
N LYS A 35 1.30 1.86 -0.10
CA LYS A 35 2.77 1.89 -0.07
C LYS A 35 3.24 1.26 1.22
N MET A 36 4.09 0.27 1.13
CA MET A 36 4.68 -0.43 2.26
C MET A 36 6.17 -0.16 2.30
N PHE A 37 6.62 0.58 3.32
CA PHE A 37 8.05 0.83 3.54
C PHE A 37 8.65 -0.29 4.38
N VAL A 38 9.72 -0.87 3.88
CA VAL A 38 10.38 -2.05 4.45
C VAL A 38 11.90 -1.90 4.37
N MET A 39 12.61 -2.80 5.02
CA MET A 39 14.04 -2.99 4.86
C MET A 39 14.35 -4.47 4.77
N LYS A 40 15.21 -4.87 3.84
CA LYS A 40 15.54 -6.28 3.57
C LYS A 40 16.07 -7.04 4.78
N THR A 41 16.74 -6.37 5.69
CA THR A 41 17.31 -6.96 6.90
C THR A 41 16.38 -6.94 8.11
N CYS A 42 15.16 -6.50 7.94
CA CYS A 42 14.15 -6.46 9.00
C CYS A 42 13.29 -7.73 8.95
N PRO A 43 13.31 -8.60 9.99
CA PRO A 43 12.53 -9.85 10.01
C PRO A 43 11.02 -9.62 9.93
N HIS A 44 10.50 -8.60 10.59
CA HIS A 44 9.09 -8.23 10.53
C HIS A 44 8.67 -7.81 9.12
N CYS A 45 9.52 -7.06 8.44
CA CYS A 45 9.29 -6.65 7.06
C CYS A 45 9.25 -7.86 6.13
N GLU A 46 10.23 -8.75 6.23
CA GLU A 46 10.27 -9.98 5.44
C GLU A 46 9.02 -10.84 5.63
N TYR A 47 8.55 -10.94 6.86
CA TYR A 47 7.34 -11.72 7.17
C TYR A 47 6.10 -11.17 6.48
N VAL A 48 5.89 -9.85 6.45
CA VAL A 48 4.74 -9.24 5.79
C VAL A 48 4.92 -9.12 4.28
N GLU A 49 6.15 -8.95 3.78
CA GLU A 49 6.45 -8.94 2.34
C GLU A 49 6.03 -10.23 1.65
N ARG A 50 6.26 -11.38 2.28
CA ARG A 50 5.83 -12.68 1.74
C ARG A 50 4.32 -12.76 1.55
N GLN A 51 3.53 -12.12 2.41
CA GLN A 51 2.06 -12.11 2.32
C GLN A 51 1.55 -11.27 1.16
N VAL A 52 2.30 -10.27 0.71
CA VAL A 52 1.90 -9.36 -0.37
C VAL A 52 2.58 -9.67 -1.70
N GLU A 53 3.40 -10.71 -1.76
CA GLU A 53 4.09 -11.11 -2.98
C GLU A 53 3.10 -11.35 -4.12
N GLY A 54 3.29 -10.65 -5.25
CA GLY A 54 2.39 -10.72 -6.39
C GLY A 54 1.06 -9.98 -6.23
N ASN A 55 0.81 -9.31 -5.10
CA ASN A 55 -0.42 -8.54 -4.89
C ASN A 55 -0.26 -7.10 -5.42
N PRO A 56 -0.99 -6.70 -6.50
CA PRO A 56 -0.87 -5.37 -7.10
C PRO A 56 -1.39 -4.23 -6.23
N GLU A 57 -2.12 -4.53 -5.16
CA GLU A 57 -2.61 -3.53 -4.21
C GLU A 57 -1.48 -2.95 -3.34
N PHE A 58 -0.36 -3.64 -3.23
CA PHE A 58 0.78 -3.22 -2.43
C PHE A 58 1.96 -2.81 -3.30
N LYS A 59 2.52 -1.64 -3.00
CA LYS A 59 3.79 -1.19 -3.52
C LYS A 59 4.85 -1.24 -2.43
N VAL A 60 5.69 -2.26 -2.49
CA VAL A 60 6.82 -2.42 -1.56
C VAL A 60 7.94 -1.45 -1.91
N ILE A 61 8.41 -0.71 -0.92
CA ILE A 61 9.48 0.28 -1.05
C ILE A 61 10.56 -0.06 -0.02
N ASP A 62 11.66 -0.62 -0.48
CA ASP A 62 12.81 -0.91 0.38
C ASP A 62 13.62 0.36 0.63
N ILE A 63 13.65 0.80 1.88
CA ILE A 63 14.37 2.01 2.30
C ILE A 63 15.90 1.85 2.23
N GLY A 64 16.39 0.62 2.24
CA GLY A 64 17.81 0.31 2.10
C GLY A 64 18.29 0.22 0.65
N GLN A 65 17.39 0.10 -0.30
CA GLN A 65 17.74 -0.08 -1.71
C GLN A 65 18.22 1.22 -2.39
N HIS A 66 17.66 2.36 -2.01
CA HIS A 66 18.00 3.63 -2.60
C HIS A 66 17.78 4.79 -1.63
N VAL A 67 18.68 5.76 -1.62
CA VAL A 67 18.61 6.95 -0.74
C VAL A 67 17.30 7.73 -0.87
N ARG A 68 16.68 7.75 -2.06
CA ARG A 68 15.37 8.38 -2.25
C ARG A 68 14.26 7.70 -1.43
N ASN A 69 14.29 6.39 -1.35
CA ASN A 69 13.33 5.62 -0.57
C ASN A 69 13.49 5.92 0.91
N LEU A 70 14.73 5.93 1.39
CA LEU A 70 15.06 6.32 2.76
C LEU A 70 14.59 7.75 3.06
N LYS A 71 14.85 8.69 2.16
CA LYS A 71 14.44 10.09 2.34
C LYS A 71 12.93 10.26 2.40
N GLN A 72 12.18 9.55 1.55
CA GLN A 72 10.71 9.54 1.61
C GLN A 72 10.20 8.99 2.94
N PHE A 73 10.80 7.91 3.42
CA PHE A 73 10.46 7.32 4.70
C PHE A 73 10.75 8.28 5.86
N LEU A 74 11.92 8.90 5.90
CA LEU A 74 12.29 9.85 6.96
C LEU A 74 11.38 11.07 6.97
N ASP A 75 11.03 11.63 5.80
CA ASP A 75 10.09 12.74 5.71
C ASP A 75 8.72 12.37 6.29
N LEU A 76 8.25 11.17 6.00
CA LEU A 76 7.02 10.62 6.55
C LEU A 76 7.12 10.43 8.08
N ARG A 77 8.18 9.78 8.55
CA ARG A 77 8.43 9.48 9.96
C ARG A 77 8.52 10.75 10.82
N ASP A 78 9.19 11.76 10.31
CA ASP A 78 9.42 13.00 11.05
C ASP A 78 8.16 13.86 11.21
N ARG A 79 7.22 13.75 10.28
CA ARG A 79 6.03 14.61 10.22
C ARG A 79 4.73 13.93 10.66
N ASN A 80 4.66 12.62 10.61
CA ASN A 80 3.41 11.91 10.86
C ASN A 80 3.33 11.41 12.32
N PRO A 81 2.24 11.74 13.05
CA PRO A 81 2.07 11.33 14.45
C PRO A 81 1.94 9.80 14.65
N ALA A 82 1.66 9.03 13.59
CA ALA A 82 1.65 7.57 13.66
C ALA A 82 2.98 6.97 14.14
N PHE A 83 4.10 7.70 13.95
CA PHE A 83 5.43 7.29 14.40
C PHE A 83 5.82 7.76 15.80
N ASN A 84 4.94 8.46 16.49
CA ASN A 84 5.29 9.03 17.81
C ASN A 84 5.72 7.97 18.81
N GLU A 85 5.03 6.83 18.86
CA GLU A 85 5.39 5.73 19.76
C GLU A 85 6.70 5.08 19.34
N ALA A 86 6.87 4.78 18.04
CA ALA A 86 8.13 4.25 17.51
C ALA A 86 9.32 5.14 17.87
N LYS A 87 9.18 6.46 17.67
CA LYS A 87 10.22 7.43 18.06
C LYS A 87 10.49 7.45 19.57
N ARG A 88 9.44 7.34 20.37
CA ARG A 88 9.56 7.33 21.84
C ARG A 88 10.37 6.14 22.35
N ILE A 89 10.17 4.96 21.78
CA ILE A 89 10.86 3.74 22.19
C ILE A 89 12.18 3.50 21.44
N GLY A 90 12.55 4.38 20.50
CA GLY A 90 13.77 4.24 19.71
C GLY A 90 13.67 3.24 18.56
N ASP A 91 12.46 2.89 18.15
CA ASP A 91 12.21 2.01 17.01
C ASP A 91 12.28 2.78 15.68
N ILE A 92 12.58 2.07 14.59
CA ILE A 92 12.62 2.63 13.24
C ILE A 92 11.21 2.98 12.77
N GLY A 93 10.23 2.12 13.04
CA GLY A 93 8.84 2.26 12.58
C GLY A 93 8.57 1.60 11.23
N ILE A 94 9.24 0.49 10.96
CA ILE A 94 8.99 -0.37 9.80
C ILE A 94 8.60 -1.79 10.26
N PRO A 95 7.75 -2.51 9.49
CA PRO A 95 7.08 -2.02 8.29
C PRO A 95 6.08 -0.90 8.59
N CYS A 96 5.92 0.06 7.68
CA CYS A 96 4.85 1.03 7.77
C CYS A 96 4.07 1.11 6.45
N TYR A 97 2.81 1.47 6.54
CA TYR A 97 1.86 1.45 5.45
C TYR A 97 1.26 2.83 5.25
N VAL A 98 1.29 3.31 4.01
CA VAL A 98 0.61 4.54 3.61
C VAL A 98 -0.55 4.17 2.70
N LEU A 99 -1.76 4.42 3.17
CA LEU A 99 -2.98 4.15 2.45
C LEU A 99 -3.18 5.19 1.34
N GLU A 100 -4.08 4.90 0.40
CA GLU A 100 -4.36 5.79 -0.73
C GLU A 100 -4.82 7.19 -0.30
N ASN A 101 -5.57 7.29 0.78
CA ASN A 101 -6.03 8.55 1.36
C ASN A 101 -4.92 9.34 2.08
N GLY A 102 -3.68 8.82 2.10
CA GLY A 102 -2.53 9.43 2.77
C GLY A 102 -2.43 9.11 4.26
N SER A 103 -3.35 8.37 4.85
CA SER A 103 -3.24 7.93 6.24
C SER A 103 -2.12 6.89 6.40
N VAL A 104 -1.49 6.90 7.56
CA VAL A 104 -0.33 6.07 7.87
C VAL A 104 -0.63 5.18 9.06
N THR A 105 -0.26 3.92 8.97
CA THR A 105 -0.31 2.97 10.08
C THR A 105 0.95 2.12 10.13
N LEU A 106 1.36 1.72 11.33
CA LEU A 106 2.43 0.76 11.57
C LEU A 106 1.88 -0.65 11.89
N TYR A 107 0.56 -0.78 11.97
CA TYR A 107 -0.09 -2.03 12.29
C TYR A 107 -0.47 -2.81 11.03
N SER A 108 0.15 -3.98 10.84
CA SER A 108 -0.10 -4.86 9.69
C SER A 108 -1.57 -5.27 9.56
N LYS A 109 -2.26 -5.45 10.69
CA LYS A 109 -3.69 -5.81 10.72
C LYS A 109 -4.59 -4.75 10.08
N ASP A 110 -4.21 -3.48 10.14
CA ASP A 110 -5.00 -2.39 9.55
C ASP A 110 -5.05 -2.48 8.01
N VAL A 111 -4.12 -3.18 7.41
CA VAL A 111 -4.05 -3.44 5.96
C VAL A 111 -4.31 -4.91 5.60
N GLY A 112 -4.87 -5.67 6.53
CA GLY A 112 -5.26 -7.06 6.31
C GLY A 112 -4.11 -8.07 6.32
N LEU A 113 -2.96 -7.69 6.87
CA LEU A 113 -1.80 -8.57 6.99
C LEU A 113 -1.64 -9.07 8.44
N GLU A 114 -1.12 -10.28 8.58
CA GLU A 114 -0.77 -10.82 9.87
C GLU A 114 0.61 -10.32 10.30
N PRO A 115 0.74 -9.78 11.53
CA PRO A 115 2.05 -9.41 12.08
C PRO A 115 2.87 -10.67 12.37
N MET A 116 4.18 -10.52 12.37
CA MET A 116 5.07 -11.62 12.79
C MET A 116 4.77 -12.02 14.24
N PRO A 117 4.60 -13.32 14.53
CA PRO A 117 4.41 -13.80 15.88
C PRO A 117 5.59 -13.40 16.80
N GLU A 118 5.28 -13.04 18.04
CA GLU A 118 6.30 -12.61 19.03
C GLU A 118 7.38 -13.67 19.31
N ASP A 119 7.03 -14.95 19.19
CA ASP A 119 7.95 -16.08 19.38
C ASP A 119 9.09 -16.15 18.35
N ASN A 120 8.94 -15.43 17.23
CA ASN A 120 9.91 -15.35 16.15
C ASN A 120 10.71 -14.03 16.14
N LEU A 121 10.56 -13.21 17.19
CA LEU A 121 11.32 -11.99 17.37
C LEU A 121 12.78 -12.33 17.69
N GLY A 122 13.57 -12.52 16.65
CA GLY A 122 15.03 -12.58 16.81
C GLY A 122 15.60 -11.20 17.17
N ASP A 123 16.71 -11.19 17.88
CA ASP A 123 17.44 -10.02 18.43
C ASP A 123 17.92 -8.96 17.42
N ALA A 124 17.28 -8.83 16.26
CA ALA A 124 17.90 -8.21 15.08
C ALA A 124 17.81 -6.68 15.00
N CYS A 125 17.00 -6.01 15.82
CA CYS A 125 16.67 -4.60 15.55
C CYS A 125 16.85 -3.62 16.72
N SER A 126 17.17 -4.06 17.91
CA SER A 126 17.46 -3.15 19.02
C SER A 126 18.97 -2.89 19.13
N ILE A 127 19.33 -1.66 19.45
CA ILE A 127 20.73 -1.26 19.71
C ILE A 127 21.31 -2.03 20.91
N ASP A 128 20.42 -2.46 21.82
CA ASP A 128 20.75 -3.29 22.99
C ASP A 128 20.61 -4.80 22.76
N GLY A 129 20.26 -5.23 21.53
CA GLY A 129 20.03 -6.64 21.19
C GLY A 129 18.66 -7.20 21.59
N SER A 130 17.69 -6.36 21.95
CA SER A 130 16.37 -6.79 22.44
C SER A 130 15.26 -6.84 21.37
N GLY A 131 15.62 -6.81 20.08
CA GLY A 131 14.67 -6.97 18.96
C GLY A 131 14.27 -5.69 18.24
N CYS A 132 13.54 -5.83 17.13
CA CYS A 132 12.99 -4.72 16.41
C CYS A 132 11.70 -4.22 17.04
#